data_daa8558ce520065d6813c8143b6e0285
#
_entry.id   daa8558ce520065d6813c8143b6e0285
#
_cell.length_a   1.000
_cell.length_b   1.000
_cell.length_c   1.000
_cell.angle_alpha   90.00
_cell.angle_beta   90.00
_cell.angle_gamma   90.00
#
_symmetry.space_group_name_H-M   'P 1'
#
loop_
_entity.id
_entity.type
_entity.pdbx_description
1 polymer ?
#
loop_
_entity_poly.entity_id
_entity_poly.type
_entity_poly.pdbx_seq_one_letter_code
_entity_poly.pdbx_strand_id
1 'polypeptide(L)'
;MKVSLIAMGAGASTLTLGALAALHRAGLVLGAPRLLELLPNTCEAKRIGAVRTEELLQAMEESQEENIAAVFSGDVGFYSGACLLSQQLEEKGIEWECMPGVSSVQMLAAHLGCPWQDWALVSAHGRACDPVLPVMQGKSVLFLTGGENTAAVLCQKLTAAGLGSLPVCAGQNLGMPEEKILRGTAQQLAESTMSPLTVLLTAPLEIPYAEYGPALPDEVFERSKVPMTKQSVRAVILSQLHPEKTDVCWDVGGGTGSVAIMLARAAGRVYSVETNPEALELMQKNREKLGAWNMTPLLGTAPEVLEALPKPDKVFIGGSKGNLPEILQAILAKNPAACICASAVTLETLHTASRAMQKQGLAPRITQVSVSESKVVGSLHMMLAQNPVWLVTGKKL
;
A
#
# COMPACT_ATOMS: atom_id res chain seq x y z
N MET A 1 -10.52 26.22 -32.94
CA MET A 1 -9.36 25.42 -32.47
C MET A 1 -9.85 24.06 -32.05
N LYS A 2 -9.20 23.00 -32.54
CA LYS A 2 -9.44 21.62 -32.13
C LYS A 2 -8.13 21.03 -31.59
N VAL A 3 -8.21 20.32 -30.44
CA VAL A 3 -7.05 19.74 -29.76
C VAL A 3 -7.11 18.21 -29.81
N SER A 4 -6.07 17.57 -30.32
CA SER A 4 -5.91 16.10 -30.31
C SER A 4 -4.95 15.70 -29.17
N LEU A 5 -5.46 14.98 -28.16
CA LEU A 5 -4.64 14.41 -27.10
C LEU A 5 -4.10 13.05 -27.58
N ILE A 6 -2.80 12.97 -27.85
CA ILE A 6 -2.22 11.84 -28.54
C ILE A 6 -1.31 11.04 -27.60
N ALA A 7 -1.64 9.78 -27.43
CA ALA A 7 -0.76 8.80 -26.80
C ALA A 7 0.33 8.36 -27.79
N MET A 8 1.59 8.64 -27.44
CA MET A 8 2.77 8.26 -28.26
C MET A 8 3.15 6.78 -28.12
N GLY A 9 2.48 6.03 -27.22
CA GLY A 9 2.92 4.70 -26.88
C GLY A 9 4.33 4.71 -26.29
N ALA A 10 5.14 3.75 -26.74
CA ALA A 10 6.55 3.65 -26.38
C ALA A 10 7.48 4.22 -27.48
N GLY A 11 6.91 4.98 -28.42
CA GLY A 11 7.64 5.60 -29.54
C GLY A 11 6.92 5.46 -30.87
N ALA A 12 7.54 5.91 -31.95
CA ALA A 12 6.94 5.98 -33.29
C ALA A 12 6.38 4.64 -33.81
N SER A 13 7.00 3.53 -33.44
CA SER A 13 6.58 2.17 -33.86
C SER A 13 5.26 1.72 -33.21
N THR A 14 4.81 2.37 -32.17
CA THR A 14 3.59 2.04 -31.42
C THR A 14 2.48 3.07 -31.59
N LEU A 15 2.68 4.10 -32.43
CA LEU A 15 1.66 5.05 -32.79
C LEU A 15 0.51 4.35 -33.55
N THR A 16 -0.72 4.66 -33.17
CA THR A 16 -1.89 4.23 -33.95
C THR A 16 -1.99 5.04 -35.26
N LEU A 17 -2.64 4.47 -36.27
CA LEU A 17 -2.88 5.18 -37.53
C LEU A 17 -3.68 6.48 -37.30
N GLY A 18 -4.62 6.48 -36.35
CA GLY A 18 -5.37 7.66 -35.96
C GLY A 18 -4.49 8.75 -35.36
N ALA A 19 -3.59 8.37 -34.45
CA ALA A 19 -2.62 9.28 -33.86
C ALA A 19 -1.69 9.91 -34.90
N LEU A 20 -1.17 9.08 -35.84
CA LEU A 20 -0.35 9.56 -36.94
C LEU A 20 -1.09 10.55 -37.85
N ALA A 21 -2.33 10.24 -38.19
CA ALA A 21 -3.17 11.14 -38.98
C ALA A 21 -3.47 12.48 -38.26
N ALA A 22 -3.67 12.45 -36.95
CA ALA A 22 -3.85 13.65 -36.15
C ALA A 22 -2.56 14.50 -36.06
N LEU A 23 -1.38 13.87 -35.92
CA LEU A 23 -0.10 14.57 -35.98
C LEU A 23 0.15 15.25 -37.33
N HIS A 24 -0.23 14.60 -38.44
CA HIS A 24 -0.08 15.21 -39.77
C HIS A 24 -1.01 16.40 -40.00
N ARG A 25 -2.16 16.47 -39.34
CA ARG A 25 -3.10 17.60 -39.44
C ARG A 25 -2.73 18.76 -38.51
N ALA A 26 -1.89 18.50 -37.50
CA ALA A 26 -1.55 19.52 -36.52
C ALA A 26 -0.59 20.56 -37.08
N GLY A 27 -0.89 21.85 -36.87
CA GLY A 27 0.05 22.94 -37.12
C GLY A 27 1.02 23.16 -35.94
N LEU A 28 0.59 22.73 -34.74
CA LEU A 28 1.39 22.81 -33.51
C LEU A 28 1.33 21.49 -32.75
N VAL A 29 2.50 21.01 -32.28
CA VAL A 29 2.61 19.85 -31.39
C VAL A 29 3.25 20.29 -30.07
N LEU A 30 2.57 19.98 -28.98
CA LEU A 30 2.98 20.29 -27.60
C LEU A 30 3.29 18.99 -26.86
N GLY A 31 4.28 19.00 -25.97
CA GLY A 31 4.59 17.86 -25.13
C GLY A 31 5.96 17.90 -24.48
N ALA A 32 6.30 16.89 -23.72
CA ALA A 32 7.63 16.79 -23.12
C ALA A 32 8.72 16.75 -24.22
N PRO A 33 9.86 17.48 -24.07
CA PRO A 33 10.92 17.56 -25.08
C PRO A 33 11.33 16.19 -25.62
N ARG A 34 11.50 15.20 -24.76
CA ARG A 34 11.85 13.81 -25.13
C ARG A 34 10.82 13.14 -26.05
N LEU A 35 9.53 13.51 -25.96
CA LEU A 35 8.49 12.95 -26.82
C LEU A 35 8.46 13.66 -28.16
N LEU A 36 8.76 14.94 -28.18
CA LEU A 36 8.87 15.72 -29.43
C LEU A 36 10.05 15.27 -30.30
N GLU A 37 11.11 14.73 -29.70
CA GLU A 37 12.25 14.12 -30.41
C GLU A 37 11.87 12.78 -31.07
N LEU A 38 10.91 12.05 -30.49
CA LEU A 38 10.41 10.77 -31.00
C LEU A 38 9.33 10.89 -32.06
N LEU A 39 8.91 12.12 -32.42
CA LEU A 39 7.91 12.34 -33.46
C LEU A 39 8.44 11.87 -34.83
N PRO A 40 7.57 11.27 -35.67
CA PRO A 40 7.94 10.90 -37.03
C PRO A 40 8.48 12.09 -37.83
N ASN A 41 9.47 11.86 -38.68
CA ASN A 41 10.04 12.89 -39.57
C ASN A 41 9.01 13.49 -40.54
N THR A 42 7.89 12.80 -40.74
CA THR A 42 6.77 13.24 -41.57
C THR A 42 5.86 14.27 -40.87
N CYS A 43 6.10 14.55 -39.59
CA CYS A 43 5.37 15.57 -38.82
C CYS A 43 6.09 16.93 -38.96
N GLU A 44 5.56 17.81 -39.82
CA GLU A 44 6.13 19.14 -40.12
C GLU A 44 5.67 20.24 -39.16
N ALA A 45 4.77 19.91 -38.20
CA ALA A 45 4.21 20.84 -37.24
C ALA A 45 5.27 21.57 -36.39
N LYS A 46 5.00 22.81 -36.01
CA LYS A 46 5.79 23.52 -35.00
C LYS A 46 5.79 22.72 -33.69
N ARG A 47 6.92 22.64 -33.01
CA ARG A 47 7.09 21.89 -31.76
C ARG A 47 7.40 22.84 -30.60
N ILE A 48 6.64 22.71 -29.49
CA ILE A 48 6.88 23.48 -28.26
C ILE A 48 6.94 22.51 -27.09
N GLY A 49 8.06 22.57 -26.34
CA GLY A 49 8.24 21.77 -25.11
C GLY A 49 7.40 22.33 -23.98
N ALA A 50 6.42 21.53 -23.51
CA ALA A 50 5.59 21.83 -22.36
C ALA A 50 5.19 20.52 -21.67
N VAL A 51 5.17 20.52 -20.33
CA VAL A 51 4.87 19.31 -19.54
C VAL A 51 3.68 19.53 -18.62
N ARG A 52 3.58 20.71 -18.00
CA ARG A 52 2.50 21.03 -17.08
C ARG A 52 1.25 21.42 -17.85
N THR A 53 0.09 21.11 -17.29
CA THR A 53 -1.20 21.44 -17.93
C THR A 53 -1.33 22.94 -18.20
N GLU A 54 -0.88 23.78 -17.28
CA GLU A 54 -0.91 25.22 -17.40
C GLU A 54 -0.04 25.72 -18.57
N GLU A 55 1.16 25.15 -18.73
CA GLU A 55 2.09 25.47 -19.84
C GLU A 55 1.50 25.06 -21.19
N LEU A 56 0.85 23.86 -21.24
CA LEU A 56 0.19 23.36 -22.44
C LEU A 56 -0.98 24.28 -22.85
N LEU A 57 -1.82 24.68 -21.90
CA LEU A 57 -2.95 25.57 -22.15
C LEU A 57 -2.48 26.96 -22.60
N GLN A 58 -1.49 27.52 -21.95
CA GLN A 58 -0.92 28.82 -22.34
C GLN A 58 -0.39 28.77 -23.79
N ALA A 59 0.37 27.73 -24.13
CA ALA A 59 0.90 27.58 -25.49
C ALA A 59 -0.23 27.41 -26.55
N MET A 60 -1.34 26.77 -26.18
CA MET A 60 -2.53 26.64 -27.03
C MET A 60 -3.22 28.00 -27.23
N GLU A 61 -3.41 28.79 -26.17
CA GLU A 61 -4.04 30.10 -26.21
C GLU A 61 -3.20 31.15 -27.01
N GLU A 62 -1.88 31.05 -26.95
CA GLU A 62 -0.96 31.89 -27.70
C GLU A 62 -0.84 31.50 -29.20
N SER A 63 -1.37 30.32 -29.57
CA SER A 63 -1.28 29.81 -30.93
C SER A 63 -2.42 30.30 -31.81
N GLN A 64 -2.12 30.51 -33.09
CA GLN A 64 -3.11 30.80 -34.14
C GLN A 64 -3.53 29.55 -34.94
N GLU A 65 -3.00 28.39 -34.56
CA GLU A 65 -3.27 27.13 -35.27
C GLU A 65 -4.69 26.59 -34.97
N GLU A 66 -5.36 26.16 -36.01
CA GLU A 66 -6.69 25.56 -35.87
C GLU A 66 -6.66 24.15 -35.30
N ASN A 67 -5.59 23.39 -35.61
CA ASN A 67 -5.39 22.02 -35.15
C ASN A 67 -4.12 21.92 -34.34
N ILE A 68 -4.25 21.55 -33.06
CA ILE A 68 -3.14 21.40 -32.12
C ILE A 68 -3.11 19.96 -31.62
N ALA A 69 -1.92 19.38 -31.52
CA ALA A 69 -1.72 18.07 -30.90
C ALA A 69 -0.97 18.22 -29.57
N ALA A 70 -1.45 17.58 -28.52
CA ALA A 70 -0.73 17.43 -27.26
C ALA A 70 -0.33 15.96 -27.09
N VAL A 71 0.99 15.70 -27.01
CA VAL A 71 1.52 14.33 -26.99
C VAL A 71 1.89 13.89 -25.58
N PHE A 72 1.52 12.66 -25.25
CA PHE A 72 1.74 12.02 -23.96
C PHE A 72 2.42 10.66 -24.13
N SER A 73 3.19 10.23 -23.12
CA SER A 73 3.84 8.94 -23.09
C SER A 73 2.84 7.81 -22.81
N GLY A 74 3.05 6.64 -23.40
CA GLY A 74 2.21 5.47 -23.16
C GLY A 74 0.79 5.62 -23.68
N ASP A 75 -0.20 5.35 -22.84
CA ASP A 75 -1.62 5.52 -23.12
C ASP A 75 -2.20 6.71 -22.34
N VAL A 76 -3.07 7.50 -22.98
CA VAL A 76 -3.68 8.69 -22.37
C VAL A 76 -4.60 8.39 -21.19
N GLY A 77 -5.16 7.18 -21.11
CA GLY A 77 -6.02 6.72 -20.01
C GLY A 77 -5.26 6.07 -18.86
N PHE A 78 -3.92 5.91 -18.97
CA PHE A 78 -3.14 5.20 -17.97
C PHE A 78 -2.18 6.11 -17.20
N TYR A 79 -2.62 6.67 -16.08
CA TYR A 79 -1.87 7.62 -15.24
C TYR A 79 -1.25 8.78 -16.04
N SER A 80 -1.94 9.26 -17.05
CA SER A 80 -1.48 10.33 -17.94
C SER A 80 -1.99 11.71 -17.50
N GLY A 81 -1.20 12.73 -17.75
CA GLY A 81 -1.63 14.12 -17.61
C GLY A 81 -2.72 14.55 -18.61
N ALA A 82 -2.99 13.74 -19.62
CA ALA A 82 -4.03 13.98 -20.61
C ALA A 82 -5.43 14.12 -19.99
N CYS A 83 -5.73 13.36 -18.93
CA CYS A 83 -7.01 13.42 -18.24
C CYS A 83 -7.26 14.81 -17.60
N LEU A 84 -6.24 15.41 -16.97
CA LEU A 84 -6.37 16.74 -16.40
C LEU A 84 -6.51 17.79 -17.50
N LEU A 85 -5.76 17.65 -18.60
CA LEU A 85 -5.83 18.57 -19.72
C LEU A 85 -7.21 18.48 -20.41
N SER A 86 -7.80 17.29 -20.60
CA SER A 86 -9.13 17.14 -21.21
C SER A 86 -10.21 17.82 -20.39
N GLN A 87 -10.17 17.73 -19.07
CA GLN A 87 -11.11 18.43 -18.18
C GLN A 87 -11.00 19.95 -18.34
N GLN A 88 -9.79 20.48 -18.39
CA GLN A 88 -9.57 21.92 -18.57
C GLN A 88 -10.00 22.42 -19.96
N LEU A 89 -9.81 21.62 -21.00
CA LEU A 89 -10.30 21.95 -22.36
C LEU A 89 -11.85 21.96 -22.40
N GLU A 90 -12.48 21.02 -21.73
CA GLU A 90 -13.93 20.95 -21.62
C GLU A 90 -14.51 22.16 -20.87
N GLU A 91 -13.89 22.56 -19.74
CA GLU A 91 -14.26 23.77 -18.98
C GLU A 91 -14.14 25.06 -19.79
N LYS A 92 -13.17 25.12 -20.72
CA LYS A 92 -12.95 26.24 -21.61
C LYS A 92 -13.81 26.19 -22.90
N GLY A 93 -14.60 25.13 -23.10
CA GLY A 93 -15.40 24.93 -24.31
C GLY A 93 -14.56 24.68 -25.58
N ILE A 94 -13.35 24.17 -25.43
CA ILE A 94 -12.47 23.85 -26.54
C ILE A 94 -12.75 22.42 -27.02
N GLU A 95 -12.96 22.25 -28.32
CA GLU A 95 -13.16 20.92 -28.93
C GLU A 95 -11.89 20.09 -28.81
N TRP A 96 -12.02 18.88 -28.29
CA TRP A 96 -10.90 17.95 -28.17
C TRP A 96 -11.29 16.51 -28.56
N GLU A 97 -10.30 15.74 -28.96
CA GLU A 97 -10.40 14.30 -29.22
C GLU A 97 -9.20 13.58 -28.59
N CYS A 98 -9.34 12.26 -28.35
CA CYS A 98 -8.32 11.46 -27.67
C CYS A 98 -7.91 10.27 -28.56
N MET A 99 -6.61 10.12 -28.77
CA MET A 99 -6.02 9.01 -29.53
C MET A 99 -5.33 8.07 -28.53
N PRO A 100 -5.85 6.83 -28.35
CA PRO A 100 -5.23 5.86 -27.44
C PRO A 100 -3.86 5.39 -27.96
N GLY A 101 -3.04 4.88 -27.06
CA GLY A 101 -1.72 4.32 -27.39
C GLY A 101 -1.42 3.05 -26.62
N VAL A 102 -0.33 2.41 -26.96
CA VAL A 102 0.15 1.21 -26.31
C VAL A 102 0.87 1.58 -25.02
N SER A 103 0.35 1.13 -23.86
CA SER A 103 0.97 1.37 -22.56
C SER A 103 2.13 0.40 -22.27
N SER A 104 2.99 0.78 -21.33
CA SER A 104 4.05 -0.10 -20.82
C SER A 104 3.50 -1.39 -20.19
N VAL A 105 2.26 -1.39 -19.69
CA VAL A 105 1.55 -2.59 -19.22
C VAL A 105 1.39 -3.62 -20.35
N GLN A 106 0.79 -3.17 -21.46
CA GLN A 106 0.54 -4.03 -22.63
C GLN A 106 1.84 -4.54 -23.23
N MET A 107 2.86 -3.68 -23.30
CA MET A 107 4.17 -4.08 -23.82
C MET A 107 4.85 -5.14 -22.96
N LEU A 108 4.89 -4.92 -21.62
CA LEU A 108 5.47 -5.92 -20.73
C LEU A 108 4.67 -7.23 -20.79
N ALA A 109 3.34 -7.18 -20.82
CA ALA A 109 2.49 -8.37 -20.94
C ALA A 109 2.76 -9.14 -22.23
N ALA A 110 2.94 -8.44 -23.37
CA ALA A 110 3.31 -9.06 -24.64
C ALA A 110 4.68 -9.75 -24.59
N HIS A 111 5.69 -9.11 -23.98
CA HIS A 111 7.01 -9.71 -23.77
C HIS A 111 6.99 -10.95 -22.87
N LEU A 112 6.09 -10.95 -21.89
CA LEU A 112 5.94 -12.07 -20.95
C LEU A 112 5.03 -13.18 -21.49
N GLY A 113 4.29 -12.92 -22.57
CA GLY A 113 3.31 -13.86 -23.13
C GLY A 113 2.15 -14.16 -22.17
N CYS A 114 1.76 -13.22 -21.32
CA CYS A 114 0.71 -13.42 -20.33
C CYS A 114 -0.31 -12.27 -20.33
N PRO A 115 -1.58 -12.54 -19.97
CA PRO A 115 -2.62 -11.52 -19.84
C PRO A 115 -2.35 -10.62 -18.64
N TRP A 116 -2.78 -9.36 -18.72
CA TRP A 116 -2.57 -8.36 -17.67
C TRP A 116 -3.87 -7.93 -16.94
N GLN A 117 -5.02 -8.46 -17.36
CA GLN A 117 -6.32 -8.08 -16.76
C GLN A 117 -6.42 -8.37 -15.26
N ASP A 118 -5.65 -9.36 -14.77
CA ASP A 118 -5.64 -9.74 -13.35
C ASP A 118 -4.53 -9.05 -12.55
N TRP A 119 -3.72 -8.21 -13.19
CA TRP A 119 -2.69 -7.46 -12.49
C TRP A 119 -3.30 -6.29 -11.71
N ALA A 120 -2.80 -6.05 -10.51
CA ALA A 120 -3.02 -4.79 -9.83
C ALA A 120 -2.07 -3.73 -10.42
N LEU A 121 -2.61 -2.57 -10.78
CA LEU A 121 -1.85 -1.49 -11.41
C LEU A 121 -1.65 -0.36 -10.41
N VAL A 122 -0.39 -0.03 -10.10
CA VAL A 122 -0.04 0.96 -9.08
C VAL A 122 0.94 1.98 -9.65
N SER A 123 0.60 3.26 -9.53
CA SER A 123 1.55 4.33 -9.84
C SER A 123 2.38 4.69 -8.61
N ALA A 124 3.69 4.46 -8.70
CA ALA A 124 4.69 4.92 -7.74
C ALA A 124 5.41 6.18 -8.26
N HIS A 125 5.05 6.68 -9.45
CA HIS A 125 5.66 7.85 -10.06
C HIS A 125 5.19 9.13 -9.38
N GLY A 126 6.13 9.89 -8.78
CA GLY A 126 5.84 11.18 -8.15
C GLY A 126 4.93 11.12 -6.91
N ARG A 127 4.74 9.95 -6.29
CA ARG A 127 3.91 9.75 -5.09
C ARG A 127 4.61 8.87 -4.08
N ALA A 128 4.32 9.07 -2.80
CA ALA A 128 4.73 8.11 -1.78
C ALA A 128 4.12 6.73 -2.09
N CYS A 129 4.96 5.70 -2.17
CA CYS A 129 4.52 4.34 -2.48
C CYS A 129 5.12 3.35 -1.48
N ASP A 130 4.23 2.59 -0.85
CA ASP A 130 4.57 1.39 -0.10
C ASP A 130 4.20 0.18 -0.96
N PRO A 131 5.18 -0.57 -1.50
CA PRO A 131 4.90 -1.70 -2.40
C PRO A 131 4.35 -2.92 -1.67
N VAL A 132 4.48 -3.02 -0.35
CA VAL A 132 4.07 -4.19 0.44
C VAL A 132 2.55 -4.40 0.40
N LEU A 133 1.78 -3.32 0.59
CA LEU A 133 0.33 -3.40 0.68
C LEU A 133 -0.35 -3.92 -0.60
N PRO A 134 -0.03 -3.40 -1.81
CA PRO A 134 -0.57 -3.96 -3.04
C PRO A 134 -0.19 -5.43 -3.24
N VAL A 135 1.06 -5.81 -2.94
CA VAL A 135 1.55 -7.18 -3.10
C VAL A 135 0.83 -8.15 -2.16
N MET A 136 0.52 -7.73 -0.94
CA MET A 136 -0.27 -8.52 0.03
C MET A 136 -1.73 -8.75 -0.38
N GLN A 137 -2.19 -8.22 -1.52
CA GLN A 137 -3.50 -8.56 -2.07
C GLN A 137 -3.50 -9.91 -2.83
N GLY A 138 -2.34 -10.56 -2.97
CA GLY A 138 -2.22 -11.88 -3.59
C GLY A 138 -2.26 -11.88 -5.11
N LYS A 139 -2.19 -10.71 -5.75
CA LYS A 139 -2.14 -10.55 -7.21
C LYS A 139 -0.74 -10.15 -7.67
N SER A 140 -0.45 -10.39 -8.94
CA SER A 140 0.68 -9.72 -9.57
C SER A 140 0.45 -8.21 -9.56
N VAL A 141 1.46 -7.43 -9.22
CA VAL A 141 1.36 -5.97 -9.15
C VAL A 141 2.35 -5.35 -10.12
N LEU A 142 1.83 -4.56 -11.05
CA LEU A 142 2.66 -3.72 -11.90
C LEU A 142 2.78 -2.32 -11.30
N PHE A 143 4.00 -1.92 -11.03
CA PHE A 143 4.34 -0.58 -10.57
C PHE A 143 4.87 0.27 -11.73
N LEU A 144 4.24 1.42 -11.97
CA LEU A 144 4.87 2.50 -12.72
C LEU A 144 5.86 3.20 -11.82
N THR A 145 7.14 3.08 -12.11
CA THR A 145 8.21 3.65 -11.29
C THR A 145 8.60 5.05 -11.76
N GLY A 146 9.27 5.83 -10.90
CA GLY A 146 9.81 7.14 -11.25
C GLY A 146 10.05 8.03 -10.04
N GLY A 147 10.85 9.08 -10.23
CA GLY A 147 11.28 9.95 -9.13
C GLY A 147 12.05 9.17 -8.07
N GLU A 148 11.67 9.34 -6.81
CA GLU A 148 12.30 8.63 -5.68
C GLU A 148 11.94 7.14 -5.59
N ASN A 149 10.86 6.69 -6.27
CA ASN A 149 10.42 5.30 -6.28
C ASN A 149 10.86 4.60 -7.56
N THR A 150 12.17 4.41 -7.73
CA THR A 150 12.72 3.58 -8.80
C THR A 150 12.39 2.11 -8.56
N ALA A 151 12.51 1.27 -9.59
CA ALA A 151 12.28 -0.18 -9.45
C ALA A 151 13.20 -0.80 -8.38
N ALA A 152 14.47 -0.37 -8.30
CA ALA A 152 15.41 -0.82 -7.27
C ALA A 152 14.95 -0.42 -5.85
N VAL A 153 14.48 0.82 -5.67
CA VAL A 153 13.97 1.30 -4.36
C VAL A 153 12.72 0.53 -3.93
N LEU A 154 11.80 0.22 -4.85
CA LEU A 154 10.65 -0.62 -4.53
C LEU A 154 11.08 -2.04 -4.13
N CYS A 155 12.06 -2.62 -4.83
CA CYS A 155 12.64 -3.91 -4.48
C CYS A 155 13.35 -3.88 -3.11
N GLN A 156 14.06 -2.80 -2.77
CA GLN A 156 14.64 -2.60 -1.43
C GLN A 156 13.58 -2.57 -0.32
N LYS A 157 12.47 -1.85 -0.55
CA LYS A 157 11.33 -1.80 0.39
C LYS A 157 10.69 -3.17 0.58
N LEU A 158 10.50 -3.94 -0.49
CA LEU A 158 10.00 -5.32 -0.42
C LEU A 158 10.95 -6.21 0.35
N THR A 159 12.25 -6.13 0.08
CA THR A 159 13.29 -6.91 0.77
C THR A 159 13.35 -6.58 2.25
N ALA A 160 13.31 -5.31 2.63
CA ALA A 160 13.28 -4.86 4.02
C ALA A 160 12.02 -5.35 4.77
N ALA A 161 10.91 -5.55 4.06
CA ALA A 161 9.69 -6.12 4.62
C ALA A 161 9.73 -7.65 4.77
N GLY A 162 10.80 -8.34 4.29
CA GLY A 162 10.91 -9.80 4.32
C GLY A 162 10.48 -10.49 3.02
N LEU A 163 10.16 -9.73 1.98
CA LEU A 163 9.75 -10.23 0.66
C LEU A 163 10.92 -10.27 -0.35
N GLY A 164 12.16 -10.39 0.14
CA GLY A 164 13.34 -10.42 -0.71
C GLY A 164 13.38 -11.55 -1.73
N SER A 165 12.77 -12.70 -1.43
CA SER A 165 12.65 -13.86 -2.33
C SER A 165 11.52 -13.75 -3.35
N LEU A 166 10.65 -12.73 -3.27
CA LEU A 166 9.53 -12.56 -4.20
C LEU A 166 10.06 -12.40 -5.63
N PRO A 167 9.60 -13.23 -6.59
CA PRO A 167 9.99 -13.08 -7.98
C PRO A 167 9.46 -11.76 -8.57
N VAL A 168 10.32 -11.06 -9.29
CA VAL A 168 9.99 -9.78 -9.92
C VAL A 168 10.55 -9.73 -11.35
N CYS A 169 9.92 -8.91 -12.18
CA CYS A 169 10.34 -8.65 -13.54
C CYS A 169 10.35 -7.14 -13.78
N ALA A 170 11.47 -6.60 -14.26
CA ALA A 170 11.61 -5.20 -14.62
C ALA A 170 11.69 -5.05 -16.13
N GLY A 171 10.79 -4.27 -16.72
CA GLY A 171 10.82 -3.88 -18.12
C GLY A 171 11.39 -2.47 -18.25
N GLN A 172 12.57 -2.36 -18.86
CA GLN A 172 13.29 -1.10 -19.06
C GLN A 172 13.16 -0.64 -20.50
N ASN A 173 12.94 0.67 -20.70
CA ASN A 173 12.92 1.32 -22.02
C ASN A 173 12.03 0.59 -23.03
N LEU A 174 10.89 0.06 -22.61
CA LEU A 174 10.01 -0.76 -23.43
C LEU A 174 9.66 -0.03 -24.74
N GLY A 175 9.87 -0.70 -25.87
CA GLY A 175 9.68 -0.18 -27.22
C GLY A 175 10.77 0.75 -27.74
N MET A 176 11.86 0.93 -27.00
CA MET A 176 13.03 1.72 -27.40
C MET A 176 14.19 0.79 -27.80
N PRO A 177 15.21 1.31 -28.51
CA PRO A 177 16.39 0.50 -28.92
C PRO A 177 17.12 -0.18 -27.75
N GLU A 178 17.12 0.47 -26.57
CA GLU A 178 17.76 -0.02 -25.34
C GLU A 178 16.81 -0.84 -24.46
N GLU A 179 15.77 -1.41 -25.05
CA GLU A 179 14.82 -2.25 -24.34
C GLU A 179 15.49 -3.44 -23.66
N LYS A 180 15.16 -3.67 -22.40
CA LYS A 180 15.70 -4.78 -21.62
C LYS A 180 14.68 -5.30 -20.60
N ILE A 181 14.55 -6.63 -20.56
CA ILE A 181 13.75 -7.33 -19.55
C ILE A 181 14.71 -7.99 -18.55
N LEU A 182 14.61 -7.59 -17.28
CA LEU A 182 15.33 -8.21 -16.17
C LEU A 182 14.38 -9.07 -15.35
N ARG A 183 14.80 -10.29 -15.03
CA ARG A 183 14.04 -11.19 -14.14
C ARG A 183 14.94 -11.60 -12.98
N GLY A 184 14.36 -11.72 -11.80
CA GLY A 184 15.07 -12.12 -10.58
C GLY A 184 14.16 -12.05 -9.36
N THR A 185 14.74 -12.02 -8.17
CA THR A 185 14.02 -11.76 -6.93
C THR A 185 14.08 -10.28 -6.57
N ALA A 186 13.21 -9.85 -5.66
CA ALA A 186 13.24 -8.47 -5.16
C ALA A 186 14.63 -8.12 -4.58
N GLN A 187 15.26 -9.03 -3.83
CA GLN A 187 16.60 -8.83 -3.31
C GLN A 187 17.66 -8.64 -4.40
N GLN A 188 17.62 -9.45 -5.46
CA GLN A 188 18.57 -9.34 -6.57
C GLN A 188 18.41 -8.02 -7.34
N LEU A 189 17.17 -7.60 -7.59
CA LEU A 189 16.90 -6.37 -8.32
C LEU A 189 17.05 -5.11 -7.46
N ALA A 190 17.03 -5.23 -6.13
CA ALA A 190 17.31 -4.14 -5.21
C ALA A 190 18.72 -3.54 -5.38
N GLU A 191 19.68 -4.36 -5.81
CA GLU A 191 21.09 -3.98 -6.04
C GLU A 191 21.39 -3.64 -7.50
N SER A 192 20.42 -3.79 -8.39
CA SER A 192 20.60 -3.61 -9.83
C SER A 192 20.50 -2.14 -10.23
N THR A 193 21.39 -1.71 -11.12
CA THR A 193 21.25 -0.41 -11.79
C THR A 193 20.28 -0.56 -12.95
N MET A 194 19.21 0.23 -12.93
CA MET A 194 18.15 0.19 -13.92
C MET A 194 17.88 1.57 -14.52
N SER A 195 17.37 1.61 -15.76
CA SER A 195 16.95 2.85 -16.41
C SER A 195 15.84 3.56 -15.62
N PRO A 196 15.79 4.90 -15.60
CA PRO A 196 14.67 5.64 -15.06
C PRO A 196 13.32 5.28 -15.70
N LEU A 197 13.32 4.87 -16.98
CA LEU A 197 12.13 4.41 -17.69
C LEU A 197 11.94 2.91 -17.48
N THR A 198 11.57 2.52 -16.28
CA THR A 198 11.37 1.12 -15.89
C THR A 198 9.98 0.93 -15.31
N VAL A 199 9.35 -0.20 -15.59
CA VAL A 199 8.18 -0.70 -14.87
C VAL A 199 8.57 -1.98 -14.14
N LEU A 200 8.00 -2.20 -12.95
CA LEU A 200 8.29 -3.37 -12.13
C LEU A 200 7.02 -4.20 -11.95
N LEU A 201 7.06 -5.47 -12.35
CA LEU A 201 6.00 -6.45 -12.11
C LEU A 201 6.45 -7.42 -11.02
N THR A 202 5.61 -7.64 -10.01
CA THR A 202 5.82 -8.72 -9.02
C THR A 202 5.01 -9.95 -9.40
N ALA A 203 5.52 -11.13 -9.05
CA ALA A 203 4.70 -12.32 -9.03
C ALA A 203 3.56 -12.20 -8.00
N PRO A 204 2.47 -12.97 -8.12
CA PRO A 204 1.45 -13.03 -7.08
C PRO A 204 2.04 -13.62 -5.81
N LEU A 205 1.72 -13.01 -4.67
CA LEU A 205 2.09 -13.51 -3.36
C LEU A 205 1.02 -14.48 -2.85
N GLU A 206 1.43 -15.66 -2.43
CA GLU A 206 0.52 -16.55 -1.72
C GLU A 206 0.17 -15.98 -0.34
N ILE A 207 -1.13 -15.86 -0.05
CA ILE A 207 -1.62 -15.35 1.22
C ILE A 207 -2.01 -16.55 2.11
N PRO A 208 -1.19 -16.89 3.12
CA PRO A 208 -1.49 -18.01 3.99
C PRO A 208 -2.84 -17.84 4.68
N TYR A 209 -3.64 -18.91 4.72
CA TYR A 209 -4.94 -18.93 5.40
C TYR A 209 -5.89 -17.81 4.97
N ALA A 210 -5.93 -17.52 3.66
CA ALA A 210 -6.75 -16.43 3.10
C ALA A 210 -8.25 -16.63 3.38
N GLU A 211 -8.71 -17.89 3.46
CA GLU A 211 -10.09 -18.29 3.72
C GLU A 211 -10.64 -17.82 5.07
N TYR A 212 -9.77 -17.56 6.05
CA TYR A 212 -10.18 -17.03 7.36
C TYR A 212 -10.32 -15.52 7.41
N GLY A 213 -9.98 -14.80 6.33
CA GLY A 213 -9.91 -13.33 6.38
C GLY A 213 -8.96 -12.83 7.49
N PRO A 214 -9.33 -11.82 8.28
CA PRO A 214 -8.51 -11.37 9.40
C PRO A 214 -8.62 -12.25 10.65
N ALA A 215 -9.69 -13.05 10.81
CA ALA A 215 -10.01 -13.78 12.04
C ALA A 215 -9.35 -15.18 12.08
N LEU A 216 -8.03 -15.22 12.19
CA LEU A 216 -7.26 -16.45 12.22
C LEU A 216 -7.57 -17.31 13.47
N PRO A 217 -7.72 -18.66 13.34
CA PRO A 217 -7.88 -19.56 14.47
C PRO A 217 -6.59 -19.67 15.30
N ASP A 218 -6.73 -20.14 16.54
CA ASP A 218 -5.60 -20.24 17.47
C ASP A 218 -4.54 -21.26 17.02
N GLU A 219 -4.95 -22.29 16.30
CA GLU A 219 -4.13 -23.45 15.89
C GLU A 219 -3.08 -23.09 14.84
N VAL A 220 -3.29 -22.01 14.06
CA VAL A 220 -2.33 -21.62 13.02
C VAL A 220 -1.10 -20.91 13.59
N PHE A 221 -1.18 -20.40 14.82
CA PHE A 221 -0.07 -19.72 15.48
C PHE A 221 0.93 -20.69 16.08
N GLU A 222 2.22 -20.39 15.92
CA GLU A 222 3.28 -20.99 16.74
C GLU A 222 3.10 -20.56 18.20
N ARG A 223 3.24 -21.51 19.11
CA ARG A 223 3.03 -21.30 20.55
C ARG A 223 4.26 -21.70 21.35
N SER A 224 4.45 -21.05 22.48
CA SER A 224 5.43 -21.38 23.52
C SER A 224 4.80 -21.15 24.90
N LYS A 225 5.63 -20.84 25.90
CA LYS A 225 5.15 -20.37 27.21
C LYS A 225 4.61 -18.92 27.19
N VAL A 226 4.79 -18.20 26.09
CA VAL A 226 4.29 -16.83 25.93
C VAL A 226 2.76 -16.85 25.85
N PRO A 227 2.06 -16.08 26.70
CA PRO A 227 0.60 -15.97 26.64
C PRO A 227 0.12 -15.47 25.28
N MET A 228 -0.99 -16.02 24.80
CA MET A 228 -1.62 -15.62 23.55
C MET A 228 -3.08 -15.25 23.78
N THR A 229 -3.48 -14.08 23.30
CA THR A 229 -4.88 -13.66 23.26
C THR A 229 -5.69 -14.62 22.38
N LYS A 230 -6.75 -15.17 22.90
CA LYS A 230 -7.57 -16.21 22.24
C LYS A 230 -8.37 -15.65 21.08
N GLN A 231 -8.69 -16.52 20.10
CA GLN A 231 -9.39 -16.15 18.86
C GLN A 231 -10.64 -15.31 19.10
N SER A 232 -11.53 -15.74 20.00
CA SER A 232 -12.77 -15.02 20.30
C SER A 232 -12.52 -13.62 20.84
N VAL A 233 -11.50 -13.45 21.71
CA VAL A 233 -11.11 -12.13 22.22
C VAL A 233 -10.51 -11.26 21.13
N ARG A 234 -9.62 -11.82 20.28
CA ARG A 234 -9.05 -11.12 19.14
C ARG A 234 -10.11 -10.62 18.16
N ALA A 235 -11.15 -11.43 17.89
CA ALA A 235 -12.25 -11.02 17.03
C ALA A 235 -13.02 -9.81 17.59
N VAL A 236 -13.25 -9.78 18.92
CA VAL A 236 -13.88 -8.61 19.56
C VAL A 236 -12.96 -7.38 19.52
N ILE A 237 -11.64 -7.56 19.71
CA ILE A 237 -10.65 -6.45 19.59
C ILE A 237 -10.73 -5.81 18.20
N LEU A 238 -10.68 -6.63 17.13
CA LEU A 238 -10.81 -6.12 15.75
C LEU A 238 -12.14 -5.39 15.54
N SER A 239 -13.23 -5.98 16.03
CA SER A 239 -14.56 -5.37 15.95
C SER A 239 -14.67 -4.03 16.68
N GLN A 240 -13.90 -3.81 17.74
CA GLN A 240 -13.91 -2.53 18.48
C GLN A 240 -12.97 -1.48 17.89
N LEU A 241 -11.84 -1.92 17.32
CA LEU A 241 -10.87 -1.02 16.70
C LEU A 241 -11.26 -0.60 15.30
N HIS A 242 -12.02 -1.44 14.55
CA HIS A 242 -12.40 -1.22 13.16
C HIS A 242 -11.21 -0.78 12.29
N PRO A 243 -10.14 -1.60 12.15
CA PRO A 243 -8.99 -1.24 11.35
C PRO A 243 -9.35 -1.14 9.86
N GLU A 244 -8.80 -0.13 9.19
CA GLU A 244 -8.97 0.13 7.76
C GLU A 244 -7.62 0.00 7.01
N LYS A 245 -7.68 -0.23 5.69
CA LYS A 245 -6.47 -0.42 4.86
C LYS A 245 -5.51 0.77 4.84
N THR A 246 -5.96 1.93 5.26
CA THR A 246 -5.16 3.16 5.37
C THR A 246 -4.59 3.38 6.77
N ASP A 247 -5.06 2.63 7.77
CA ASP A 247 -4.70 2.86 9.17
C ASP A 247 -3.27 2.40 9.48
N VAL A 248 -2.63 3.17 10.34
CA VAL A 248 -1.43 2.78 11.08
C VAL A 248 -1.87 2.27 12.45
N CYS A 249 -1.59 1.00 12.73
CA CYS A 249 -1.96 0.36 13.99
C CYS A 249 -0.73 0.12 14.87
N TRP A 250 -0.89 0.28 16.18
CA TRP A 250 0.09 -0.17 17.16
C TRP A 250 -0.47 -1.31 18.01
N ASP A 251 0.40 -2.28 18.33
CA ASP A 251 0.15 -3.36 19.30
C ASP A 251 1.21 -3.29 20.40
N VAL A 252 0.83 -2.85 21.58
CA VAL A 252 1.73 -2.65 22.73
C VAL A 252 1.61 -3.86 23.66
N GLY A 253 2.72 -4.56 23.87
CA GLY A 253 2.75 -5.84 24.56
C GLY A 253 2.29 -6.98 23.63
N GLY A 254 2.95 -7.08 22.46
CA GLY A 254 2.52 -7.93 21.36
C GLY A 254 2.57 -9.44 21.61
N GLY A 255 3.40 -9.89 22.57
CA GLY A 255 3.53 -11.30 22.93
C GLY A 255 3.84 -12.18 21.72
N THR A 256 2.94 -13.12 21.40
CA THR A 256 3.08 -14.00 20.21
C THR A 256 2.83 -13.30 18.87
N GLY A 257 2.43 -12.03 18.87
CA GLY A 257 2.04 -11.27 17.68
C GLY A 257 0.62 -11.55 17.20
N SER A 258 -0.17 -12.32 17.95
CA SER A 258 -1.47 -12.80 17.46
C SER A 258 -2.48 -11.68 17.16
N VAL A 259 -2.52 -10.61 17.96
CA VAL A 259 -3.37 -9.44 17.69
C VAL A 259 -2.77 -8.60 16.56
N ALA A 260 -1.46 -8.33 16.61
CA ALA A 260 -0.77 -7.56 15.57
C ALA A 260 -0.93 -8.17 14.18
N ILE A 261 -0.84 -9.50 14.04
CA ILE A 261 -1.01 -10.21 12.77
C ILE A 261 -2.45 -10.07 12.26
N MET A 262 -3.45 -10.19 13.13
CA MET A 262 -4.83 -9.98 12.72
C MET A 262 -5.09 -8.52 12.33
N LEU A 263 -4.51 -7.55 13.03
CA LEU A 263 -4.52 -6.14 12.62
C LEU A 263 -3.84 -5.97 11.25
N ALA A 264 -2.69 -6.61 11.01
CA ALA A 264 -1.96 -6.52 9.75
C ALA A 264 -2.77 -7.03 8.54
N ARG A 265 -3.63 -8.02 8.74
CA ARG A 265 -4.54 -8.52 7.69
C ARG A 265 -5.67 -7.53 7.35
N ALA A 266 -5.98 -6.60 8.24
CA ALA A 266 -7.08 -5.64 8.08
C ALA A 266 -6.59 -4.20 7.84
N ALA A 267 -5.43 -3.83 8.37
CA ALA A 267 -4.89 -2.46 8.36
C ALA A 267 -3.82 -2.24 7.28
N GLY A 268 -3.35 -0.99 7.16
CA GLY A 268 -2.26 -0.58 6.30
C GLY A 268 -0.90 -0.96 6.85
N ARG A 269 -0.58 -0.54 8.06
CA ARG A 269 0.70 -0.79 8.73
C ARG A 269 0.48 -1.15 10.19
N VAL A 270 1.28 -2.08 10.70
CA VAL A 270 1.25 -2.46 12.12
C VAL A 270 2.64 -2.39 12.71
N TYR A 271 2.76 -1.79 13.87
CA TYR A 271 3.96 -1.80 14.70
C TYR A 271 3.65 -2.53 16.00
N SER A 272 4.32 -3.65 16.26
CA SER A 272 4.11 -4.44 17.47
C SER A 272 5.32 -4.38 18.37
N VAL A 273 5.12 -3.87 19.56
CA VAL A 273 6.17 -3.63 20.56
C VAL A 273 6.15 -4.71 21.63
N GLU A 274 7.29 -5.34 21.85
CA GLU A 274 7.45 -6.38 22.88
C GLU A 274 8.78 -6.18 23.63
N THR A 275 8.76 -6.43 24.93
CA THR A 275 9.93 -6.27 25.80
C THR A 275 10.73 -7.57 25.98
N ASN A 276 10.10 -8.73 25.76
CA ASN A 276 10.71 -10.04 25.89
C ASN A 276 11.31 -10.52 24.55
N PRO A 277 12.64 -10.72 24.46
CA PRO A 277 13.27 -11.21 23.22
C PRO A 277 12.72 -12.55 22.72
N GLU A 278 12.42 -13.51 23.62
CA GLU A 278 11.87 -14.82 23.23
C GLU A 278 10.47 -14.67 22.59
N ALA A 279 9.66 -13.75 23.13
CA ALA A 279 8.35 -13.45 22.57
C ALA A 279 8.48 -12.74 21.22
N LEU A 280 9.46 -11.86 21.06
CA LEU A 280 9.74 -11.20 19.77
C LEU A 280 10.15 -12.21 18.70
N GLU A 281 11.02 -13.17 19.01
CA GLU A 281 11.39 -14.24 18.07
C GLU A 281 10.19 -15.08 17.66
N LEU A 282 9.30 -15.42 18.59
CA LEU A 282 8.06 -16.14 18.30
C LEU A 282 7.13 -15.31 17.42
N MET A 283 7.02 -14.02 17.71
CA MET A 283 6.24 -13.05 16.91
C MET A 283 6.77 -12.96 15.47
N GLN A 284 8.10 -12.95 15.29
CA GLN A 284 8.72 -12.96 13.96
C GLN A 284 8.40 -14.23 13.18
N LYS A 285 8.49 -15.41 13.82
CA LYS A 285 8.10 -16.70 13.22
C LYS A 285 6.64 -16.70 12.80
N ASN A 286 5.74 -16.23 13.67
CA ASN A 286 4.32 -16.12 13.36
C ASN A 286 4.07 -15.12 12.21
N ARG A 287 4.74 -13.98 12.21
CA ARG A 287 4.68 -12.98 11.14
C ARG A 287 5.01 -13.58 9.77
N GLU A 288 6.11 -14.31 9.67
CA GLU A 288 6.57 -14.97 8.44
C GLU A 288 5.61 -16.08 8.00
N LYS A 289 5.27 -16.99 8.93
CA LYS A 289 4.35 -18.11 8.69
C LYS A 289 2.97 -17.65 8.19
N LEU A 290 2.49 -16.53 8.70
CA LEU A 290 1.12 -16.04 8.45
C LEU A 290 1.09 -14.86 7.44
N GLY A 291 2.24 -14.53 6.83
CA GLY A 291 2.34 -13.55 5.74
C GLY A 291 1.99 -12.11 6.15
N ALA A 292 2.24 -11.72 7.40
CA ALA A 292 1.93 -10.37 7.90
C ALA A 292 3.07 -9.38 7.58
N TRP A 293 3.39 -9.20 6.30
CA TRP A 293 4.57 -8.46 5.83
C TRP A 293 4.51 -6.95 6.09
N ASN A 294 3.32 -6.39 6.27
CA ASN A 294 3.09 -5.00 6.67
C ASN A 294 3.20 -4.77 8.19
N MET A 295 3.56 -5.79 8.97
CA MET A 295 3.82 -5.72 10.39
C MET A 295 5.31 -5.58 10.67
N THR A 296 5.69 -4.68 11.59
CA THR A 296 7.05 -4.48 12.06
C THR A 296 7.14 -4.84 13.55
N PRO A 297 7.75 -5.99 13.90
CA PRO A 297 8.07 -6.35 15.28
C PRO A 297 9.20 -5.46 15.83
N LEU A 298 9.06 -4.99 17.06
CA LEU A 298 10.02 -4.09 17.71
C LEU A 298 10.30 -4.55 19.14
N LEU A 299 11.60 -4.71 19.46
CA LEU A 299 12.04 -4.91 20.83
C LEU A 299 12.14 -3.56 21.52
N GLY A 300 11.46 -3.41 22.65
CA GLY A 300 11.55 -2.18 23.43
C GLY A 300 10.46 -2.04 24.47
N THR A 301 10.60 -1.02 25.30
CA THR A 301 9.63 -0.67 26.35
C THR A 301 8.79 0.51 25.89
N ALA A 302 7.49 0.44 26.10
CA ALA A 302 6.60 1.57 25.95
C ALA A 302 6.51 2.37 27.28
N PRO A 303 6.51 3.72 27.25
CA PRO A 303 6.27 4.56 26.06
C PRO A 303 7.50 4.88 25.19
N GLU A 304 8.75 4.64 25.62
CA GLU A 304 9.98 5.16 25.02
C GLU A 304 10.10 4.80 23.53
N VAL A 305 9.87 3.53 23.18
CA VAL A 305 9.96 3.08 21.77
C VAL A 305 8.88 3.69 20.87
N LEU A 306 7.77 4.14 21.45
CA LEU A 306 6.64 4.72 20.70
C LEU A 306 6.97 6.10 20.10
N GLU A 307 7.97 6.79 20.64
CA GLU A 307 8.37 8.12 20.16
C GLU A 307 8.88 8.09 18.71
N ALA A 308 9.57 7.02 18.32
CA ALA A 308 10.09 6.87 16.97
C ALA A 308 9.05 6.39 15.95
N LEU A 309 7.88 5.92 16.40
CA LEU A 309 6.87 5.33 15.51
C LEU A 309 6.04 6.40 14.80
N PRO A 310 5.53 6.12 13.59
CA PRO A 310 4.55 6.98 12.92
C PRO A 310 3.29 7.15 13.74
N LYS A 311 2.56 8.25 13.50
CA LYS A 311 1.27 8.57 14.12
C LYS A 311 0.30 7.37 14.02
N PRO A 312 -0.25 6.83 15.13
CA PRO A 312 -1.17 5.70 15.09
C PRO A 312 -2.62 6.16 14.91
N ASP A 313 -3.42 5.39 14.18
CA ASP A 313 -4.86 5.58 14.08
C ASP A 313 -5.60 4.65 15.04
N LYS A 314 -5.10 3.43 15.21
CA LYS A 314 -5.66 2.41 16.10
C LYS A 314 -4.56 1.85 16.99
N VAL A 315 -4.86 1.66 18.27
CA VAL A 315 -3.88 1.09 19.20
C VAL A 315 -4.53 0.01 20.06
N PHE A 316 -3.91 -1.17 20.04
CA PHE A 316 -4.20 -2.21 21.04
C PHE A 316 -3.12 -2.20 22.12
N ILE A 317 -3.52 -2.34 23.39
CA ILE A 317 -2.62 -2.47 24.53
C ILE A 317 -2.93 -3.78 25.23
N GLY A 318 -2.10 -4.80 24.94
CA GLY A 318 -2.20 -6.15 25.53
C GLY A 318 -1.44 -6.30 26.84
N GLY A 319 -0.42 -5.46 27.06
CA GLY A 319 0.39 -5.43 28.28
C GLY A 319 1.11 -4.10 28.42
N SER A 320 1.05 -3.49 29.61
CA SER A 320 1.64 -2.17 29.89
C SER A 320 2.71 -2.19 30.98
N LYS A 321 2.90 -3.31 31.67
CA LYS A 321 3.83 -3.43 32.83
C LYS A 321 3.70 -2.28 33.85
N GLY A 322 2.49 -1.74 34.02
CA GLY A 322 2.22 -0.64 34.94
C GLY A 322 2.27 0.76 34.34
N ASN A 323 2.81 0.93 33.12
CA ASN A 323 3.02 2.23 32.46
C ASN A 323 1.83 2.67 31.57
N LEU A 324 0.63 2.15 31.85
CA LEU A 324 -0.54 2.44 30.99
C LEU A 324 -0.88 3.95 30.87
N PRO A 325 -0.83 4.75 31.95
CA PRO A 325 -1.08 6.19 31.84
C PRO A 325 -0.10 6.91 30.92
N GLU A 326 1.19 6.59 31.00
CA GLU A 326 2.28 7.17 30.21
C GLU A 326 2.17 6.75 28.74
N ILE A 327 1.82 5.49 28.50
CA ILE A 327 1.55 4.94 27.14
C ILE A 327 0.37 5.70 26.51
N LEU A 328 -0.73 5.89 27.23
CA LEU A 328 -1.89 6.65 26.75
C LEU A 328 -1.52 8.09 26.40
N GLN A 329 -0.72 8.74 27.27
CA GLN A 329 -0.24 10.10 27.03
C GLN A 329 0.60 10.18 25.74
N ALA A 330 1.54 9.25 25.53
CA ALA A 330 2.39 9.19 24.35
C ALA A 330 1.56 8.97 23.06
N ILE A 331 0.58 8.07 23.08
CA ILE A 331 -0.33 7.83 21.97
C ILE A 331 -1.10 9.11 21.61
N LEU A 332 -1.74 9.74 22.59
CA LEU A 332 -2.60 10.90 22.39
C LEU A 332 -1.83 12.17 22.05
N ALA A 333 -0.57 12.28 22.46
CA ALA A 333 0.34 13.33 22.02
C ALA A 333 0.61 13.25 20.50
N LYS A 334 0.72 12.04 19.95
CA LYS A 334 0.91 11.82 18.49
C LYS A 334 -0.41 11.91 17.72
N ASN A 335 -1.48 11.34 18.27
CA ASN A 335 -2.79 11.38 17.64
C ASN A 335 -3.90 11.50 18.68
N PRO A 336 -4.41 12.71 18.95
CA PRO A 336 -5.54 12.91 19.84
C PRO A 336 -6.83 12.18 19.42
N ALA A 337 -6.95 11.80 18.14
CA ALA A 337 -8.11 11.09 17.59
C ALA A 337 -7.92 9.56 17.54
N ALA A 338 -6.81 9.01 18.03
CA ALA A 338 -6.55 7.58 18.03
C ALA A 338 -7.66 6.80 18.75
N CYS A 339 -8.09 5.68 18.13
CA CYS A 339 -8.96 4.72 18.80
C CYS A 339 -8.09 3.71 19.56
N ILE A 340 -8.31 3.61 20.88
CA ILE A 340 -7.48 2.81 21.78
C ILE A 340 -8.32 1.70 22.41
N CYS A 341 -7.82 0.47 22.41
CA CYS A 341 -8.40 -0.69 23.08
C CYS A 341 -7.34 -1.32 24.01
N ALA A 342 -7.59 -1.32 25.30
CA ALA A 342 -6.73 -1.99 26.28
C ALA A 342 -7.42 -3.25 26.84
N SER A 343 -6.66 -4.35 26.95
CA SER A 343 -7.15 -5.57 27.59
C SER A 343 -6.77 -5.63 29.07
N ALA A 344 -7.68 -6.16 29.88
CA ALA A 344 -7.47 -6.39 31.30
C ALA A 344 -7.99 -7.78 31.70
N VAL A 345 -7.23 -8.48 32.52
CA VAL A 345 -7.60 -9.79 33.08
C VAL A 345 -7.75 -9.71 34.60
N THR A 346 -7.41 -8.56 35.21
CA THR A 346 -7.60 -8.27 36.64
C THR A 346 -8.44 -7.01 36.85
N LEU A 347 -9.10 -6.92 37.99
CA LEU A 347 -9.90 -5.74 38.33
C LEU A 347 -9.05 -4.48 38.52
N GLU A 348 -7.81 -4.63 39.01
CA GLU A 348 -6.85 -3.53 39.17
C GLU A 348 -6.46 -2.95 37.79
N THR A 349 -6.15 -3.81 36.83
CA THR A 349 -5.84 -3.37 35.44
C THR A 349 -7.04 -2.71 34.79
N LEU A 350 -8.24 -3.28 34.97
CA LEU A 350 -9.50 -2.70 34.47
C LEU A 350 -9.75 -1.29 35.05
N HIS A 351 -9.60 -1.17 36.39
CA HIS A 351 -9.75 0.11 37.05
C HIS A 351 -8.72 1.14 36.53
N THR A 352 -7.46 0.74 36.45
CA THR A 352 -6.39 1.62 35.98
C THR A 352 -6.64 2.06 34.54
N ALA A 353 -7.01 1.16 33.63
CA ALA A 353 -7.29 1.47 32.24
C ALA A 353 -8.47 2.46 32.09
N SER A 354 -9.58 2.20 32.77
CA SER A 354 -10.75 3.06 32.73
C SER A 354 -10.44 4.47 33.26
N ARG A 355 -9.77 4.55 34.41
CA ARG A 355 -9.41 5.83 35.02
C ARG A 355 -8.38 6.62 34.24
N ALA A 356 -7.37 5.94 33.69
CA ALA A 356 -6.35 6.58 32.88
C ALA A 356 -6.96 7.17 31.59
N MET A 357 -7.85 6.43 30.91
CA MET A 357 -8.57 6.94 29.73
C MET A 357 -9.44 8.15 30.07
N GLN A 358 -10.21 8.11 31.20
CA GLN A 358 -11.02 9.24 31.64
C GLN A 358 -10.18 10.50 31.93
N LYS A 359 -9.02 10.34 32.58
CA LYS A 359 -8.08 11.45 32.84
C LYS A 359 -7.54 12.10 31.57
N GLN A 360 -7.43 11.34 30.47
CA GLN A 360 -7.02 11.82 29.16
C GLN A 360 -8.19 12.39 28.33
N GLY A 361 -9.38 12.50 28.89
CA GLY A 361 -10.57 13.04 28.22
C GLY A 361 -11.20 12.07 27.20
N LEU A 362 -10.89 10.78 27.31
CA LEU A 362 -11.56 9.73 26.53
C LEU A 362 -12.82 9.26 27.25
N ALA A 363 -13.83 8.82 26.48
CA ALA A 363 -15.03 8.16 27.03
C ALA A 363 -14.84 6.62 26.99
N PRO A 364 -14.39 5.98 28.09
CA PRO A 364 -14.12 4.55 28.07
C PRO A 364 -15.42 3.73 28.01
N ARG A 365 -15.48 2.82 27.04
CA ARG A 365 -16.48 1.75 26.95
C ARG A 365 -15.83 0.46 27.43
N ILE A 366 -16.48 -0.23 28.38
CA ILE A 366 -16.01 -1.51 28.92
C ILE A 366 -16.86 -2.63 28.36
N THR A 367 -16.18 -3.63 27.78
CA THR A 367 -16.81 -4.86 27.25
C THR A 367 -16.17 -6.07 27.94
N GLN A 368 -16.95 -6.92 28.56
CA GLN A 368 -16.47 -8.22 29.08
C GLN A 368 -16.66 -9.28 28.00
N VAL A 369 -15.62 -10.06 27.75
CA VAL A 369 -15.65 -11.22 26.86
C VAL A 369 -15.47 -12.48 27.71
N SER A 370 -16.53 -13.29 27.79
CA SER A 370 -16.52 -14.59 28.50
C SER A 370 -16.74 -15.69 27.49
N VAL A 371 -15.85 -16.66 27.44
CA VAL A 371 -15.85 -17.76 26.45
C VAL A 371 -15.84 -19.09 27.18
N SER A 372 -16.65 -20.02 26.69
CA SER A 372 -16.60 -21.43 27.08
C SER A 372 -16.52 -22.27 25.82
N GLU A 373 -15.62 -23.24 25.79
CA GLU A 373 -15.44 -24.15 24.66
C GLU A 373 -15.68 -25.59 25.08
N SER A 374 -16.25 -26.37 24.18
CA SER A 374 -16.48 -27.79 24.45
C SER A 374 -15.18 -28.59 24.30
N LYS A 375 -14.95 -29.51 25.23
CA LYS A 375 -13.92 -30.55 25.15
C LYS A 375 -14.55 -31.90 25.16
N VAL A 376 -14.17 -32.78 24.23
CA VAL A 376 -14.63 -34.15 24.19
C VAL A 376 -13.96 -34.96 25.31
N VAL A 377 -14.78 -35.61 26.15
CA VAL A 377 -14.30 -36.49 27.21
C VAL A 377 -15.12 -37.80 27.10
N GLY A 378 -14.50 -38.83 26.56
CA GLY A 378 -15.23 -40.06 26.18
C GLY A 378 -16.24 -39.76 25.07
N SER A 379 -17.52 -40.03 25.33
CA SER A 379 -18.64 -39.74 24.41
C SER A 379 -19.37 -38.43 24.71
N LEU A 380 -18.91 -37.65 25.67
CA LEU A 380 -19.57 -36.44 26.16
C LEU A 380 -18.80 -35.19 25.79
N HIS A 381 -19.50 -34.04 25.65
CA HIS A 381 -18.92 -32.72 25.48
C HIS A 381 -19.00 -31.97 26.81
N MET A 382 -17.84 -31.74 27.41
CA MET A 382 -17.71 -30.93 28.63
C MET A 382 -17.39 -29.48 28.24
N MET A 383 -18.13 -28.52 28.82
CA MET A 383 -17.85 -27.10 28.61
C MET A 383 -16.74 -26.63 29.56
N LEU A 384 -15.69 -26.07 29.01
CA LEU A 384 -14.57 -25.45 29.75
C LEU A 384 -14.63 -23.95 29.63
N ALA A 385 -14.84 -23.27 30.76
CA ALA A 385 -14.81 -21.80 30.81
C ALA A 385 -13.36 -21.31 30.75
N GLN A 386 -13.14 -20.26 29.98
CA GLN A 386 -11.91 -19.49 29.97
C GLN A 386 -12.04 -18.31 30.94
N ASN A 387 -10.90 -17.77 31.40
CA ASN A 387 -10.92 -16.55 32.19
C ASN A 387 -11.54 -15.40 31.40
N PRO A 388 -12.48 -14.65 31.96
CA PRO A 388 -13.04 -13.49 31.30
C PRO A 388 -11.95 -12.41 31.06
N VAL A 389 -12.06 -11.75 29.91
CA VAL A 389 -11.19 -10.61 29.55
C VAL A 389 -12.06 -9.38 29.41
N TRP A 390 -11.65 -8.28 30.04
CA TRP A 390 -12.27 -6.98 29.82
C TRP A 390 -11.50 -6.19 28.77
N LEU A 391 -12.23 -5.61 27.85
CA LEU A 391 -11.71 -4.69 26.85
C LEU A 391 -12.22 -3.27 27.19
N VAL A 392 -11.28 -2.36 27.40
CA VAL A 392 -11.58 -0.95 27.66
C VAL A 392 -11.23 -0.18 26.38
N THR A 393 -12.26 0.30 25.67
CA THR A 393 -12.08 1.02 24.41
C THR A 393 -12.41 2.49 24.61
N GLY A 394 -11.53 3.38 24.15
CA GLY A 394 -11.72 4.82 24.23
C GLY A 394 -11.29 5.53 22.96
N LYS A 395 -12.06 6.55 22.59
CA LYS A 395 -11.71 7.55 21.59
C LYS A 395 -12.19 8.92 22.06
N LYS A 396 -11.58 9.97 21.58
CA LYS A 396 -12.07 11.32 21.81
C LYS A 396 -13.40 11.51 21.06
N LEU A 397 -14.39 12.07 21.74
CA LEU A 397 -15.71 12.39 21.17
C LEU A 397 -15.61 13.54 20.17
#